data_b185e1d613bf87d40303f036fc97a0e3
#
_entry.id   b185e1d613bf87d40303f036fc97a0e3
#
_cell.length_a   1.000
_cell.length_b   1.000
_cell.length_c   1.000
_cell.angle_alpha   90.00
_cell.angle_beta   90.00
_cell.angle_gamma   90.00
#
_symmetry.space_group_name_H-M   'P 1'
#
loop_
_entity.id
_entity.type
_entity.pdbx_description
1 polymer ?
#
loop_
_entity_poly.entity_id
_entity_poly.type
_entity_poly.pdbx_seq_one_letter_code
_entity_poly.pdbx_strand_id
1 'polypeptide(L)'
;MSFAAQEIAPRTCSDIFASPQVEIASYSGPVNRIPKSVALGAGLVSALGFAPLDWWPLTLACLALLLHLVSEASNLRGALARGYWFGVGHFVVGLNWIAGAFQYQDAMPKWLGWIAVILLSLYLAVYPAMAAGLAWRWGKGRPSSFALVFAAGWVVTEYLRA
;
A
#
# COMPACT_ATOMS: atom_id res chain seq x y z
N MET A 1 18.47 8.20 -67.44
CA MET A 1 18.63 7.42 -66.23
C MET A 1 19.60 8.21 -65.37
N SER A 2 19.03 9.00 -64.41
CA SER A 2 19.84 9.86 -63.54
C SER A 2 19.72 9.28 -62.15
N PHE A 3 20.79 8.69 -61.67
CA PHE A 3 20.87 8.23 -60.23
C PHE A 3 21.21 9.46 -59.40
N ALA A 4 20.24 9.95 -58.63
CA ALA A 4 20.48 10.94 -57.60
C ALA A 4 21.25 10.28 -56.46
N ALA A 5 22.49 10.67 -56.27
CA ALA A 5 23.29 10.32 -55.10
C ALA A 5 22.66 10.98 -53.87
N GLN A 6 22.13 10.17 -52.99
CA GLN A 6 21.62 10.59 -51.71
C GLN A 6 22.79 10.84 -50.76
N GLU A 7 23.13 12.09 -50.59
CA GLU A 7 24.22 12.55 -49.72
C GLU A 7 23.85 12.23 -48.24
N ILE A 8 24.53 11.21 -47.68
CA ILE A 8 24.40 10.85 -46.27
C ILE A 8 25.23 11.87 -45.48
N ALA A 9 24.54 12.86 -44.92
CA ALA A 9 25.16 13.81 -44.00
C ALA A 9 25.76 13.07 -42.78
N PRO A 10 26.97 13.41 -42.32
CA PRO A 10 27.61 12.79 -41.17
C PRO A 10 26.82 13.17 -39.93
N ARG A 11 26.34 12.15 -39.19
CA ARG A 11 25.69 12.32 -37.90
C ARG A 11 26.69 12.92 -36.91
N THR A 12 26.36 14.06 -36.34
CA THR A 12 27.17 14.71 -35.30
C THR A 12 27.08 13.92 -34.00
N CYS A 13 28.15 13.96 -33.21
CA CYS A 13 28.25 13.26 -31.93
C CYS A 13 27.09 13.60 -30.97
N SER A 14 26.44 14.75 -31.14
CA SER A 14 25.24 15.16 -30.39
C SER A 14 24.00 14.32 -30.68
N ASP A 15 23.90 13.73 -31.87
CA ASP A 15 22.72 12.93 -32.27
C ASP A 15 22.77 11.53 -31.69
N ILE A 16 23.94 11.08 -31.23
CA ILE A 16 24.14 9.75 -30.61
C ILE A 16 23.70 9.77 -29.14
N PHE A 17 23.73 10.93 -28.49
CA PHE A 17 23.30 11.12 -27.10
C PHE A 17 21.89 11.68 -26.96
N ALA A 18 21.19 11.96 -28.04
CA ALA A 18 19.76 12.12 -28.03
C ALA A 18 19.14 10.74 -27.80
N SER A 19 19.18 10.28 -26.53
CA SER A 19 18.35 9.16 -26.12
C SER A 19 16.93 9.46 -26.57
N PRO A 20 16.22 8.50 -27.22
CA PRO A 20 14.81 8.67 -27.48
C PRO A 20 14.17 8.95 -26.10
N GLN A 21 13.68 10.16 -25.92
CA GLN A 21 12.77 10.47 -24.85
C GLN A 21 11.62 9.49 -25.08
N VAL A 22 11.68 8.35 -24.38
CA VAL A 22 10.52 7.49 -24.26
C VAL A 22 9.50 8.39 -23.60
N GLU A 23 8.66 8.97 -24.43
CA GLU A 23 7.46 9.67 -24.04
C GLU A 23 6.67 8.63 -23.27
N ILE A 24 6.93 8.58 -21.95
CA ILE A 24 6.09 7.84 -21.02
C ILE A 24 4.79 8.63 -21.10
N ALA A 25 3.98 8.26 -22.11
CA ALA A 25 2.62 8.72 -22.23
C ALA A 25 2.04 8.63 -20.84
N SER A 26 1.67 9.77 -20.28
CA SER A 26 0.95 9.86 -19.01
C SER A 26 -0.29 8.99 -19.16
N TYR A 27 -0.15 7.70 -18.88
CA TYR A 27 -1.27 6.78 -18.81
C TYR A 27 -2.07 7.14 -17.55
N SER A 28 -2.80 8.24 -17.65
CA SER A 28 -3.79 8.67 -16.66
C SER A 28 -5.10 7.90 -16.84
N GLY A 29 -4.97 6.58 -17.02
CA GLY A 29 -6.09 5.64 -17.03
C GLY A 29 -6.56 5.31 -15.60
N PRO A 30 -7.58 4.45 -15.43
CA PRO A 30 -8.26 4.14 -14.17
C PRO A 30 -7.40 3.45 -13.10
N VAL A 31 -6.08 3.54 -13.19
CA VAL A 31 -5.06 2.92 -12.34
C VAL A 31 -5.19 3.30 -10.87
N ASN A 32 -5.92 4.35 -10.53
CA ASN A 32 -6.01 4.80 -9.13
C ASN A 32 -6.99 3.99 -8.25
N ARG A 33 -7.80 3.10 -8.83
CA ARG A 33 -8.72 2.23 -8.05
C ARG A 33 -8.11 0.87 -7.74
N ILE A 34 -7.36 0.29 -8.67
CA ILE A 34 -6.75 -1.05 -8.55
C ILE A 34 -5.81 -1.16 -7.34
N PRO A 35 -4.87 -0.21 -7.08
CA PRO A 35 -3.96 -0.35 -5.95
C PRO A 35 -4.63 -0.28 -4.57
N LYS A 36 -5.82 0.34 -4.46
CA LYS A 36 -6.57 0.39 -3.19
C LYS A 36 -7.25 -0.93 -2.89
N SER A 37 -7.85 -1.58 -3.90
CA SER A 37 -8.45 -2.90 -3.75
C SER A 37 -7.42 -3.98 -3.49
N VAL A 38 -6.24 -3.90 -4.13
CA VAL A 38 -5.12 -4.80 -3.85
C VAL A 38 -4.60 -4.60 -2.42
N ALA A 39 -4.49 -3.35 -1.95
CA ALA A 39 -4.10 -3.06 -0.57
C ALA A 39 -5.11 -3.62 0.44
N LEU A 40 -6.41 -3.46 0.18
CA LEU A 40 -7.48 -4.04 1.01
C LEU A 40 -7.37 -5.58 1.03
N GLY A 41 -7.23 -6.21 -0.13
CA GLY A 41 -7.07 -7.66 -0.25
C GLY A 41 -5.84 -8.18 0.50
N ALA A 42 -4.70 -7.51 0.34
CA ALA A 42 -3.47 -7.81 1.09
C ALA A 42 -3.67 -7.66 2.61
N GLY A 43 -4.43 -6.63 3.04
CA GLY A 43 -4.81 -6.46 4.44
C GLY A 43 -5.63 -7.62 4.97
N LEU A 44 -6.68 -8.05 4.25
CA LEU A 44 -7.51 -9.19 4.63
C LEU A 44 -6.67 -10.47 4.76
N VAL A 45 -5.80 -10.74 3.78
CA VAL A 45 -4.93 -11.92 3.77
C VAL A 45 -3.87 -11.85 4.87
N SER A 46 -3.33 -10.66 5.18
CA SER A 46 -2.31 -10.49 6.24
C SER A 46 -2.82 -10.86 7.63
N ALA A 47 -4.12 -10.74 7.87
CA ALA A 47 -4.72 -11.12 9.14
C ALA A 47 -4.71 -12.65 9.38
N LEU A 48 -4.55 -13.48 8.34
CA LEU A 48 -4.38 -14.93 8.45
C LEU A 48 -3.03 -15.34 9.09
N GLY A 49 -2.11 -14.39 9.25
CA GLY A 49 -0.86 -14.59 9.97
C GLY A 49 -1.01 -14.70 11.47
N PHE A 50 -2.21 -14.40 12.02
CA PHE A 50 -2.53 -14.56 13.43
C PHE A 50 -3.20 -15.91 13.71
N ALA A 51 -3.23 -16.30 14.98
CA ALA A 51 -3.95 -17.50 15.42
C ALA A 51 -5.41 -17.50 14.89
N PRO A 52 -5.93 -18.63 14.44
CA PRO A 52 -5.41 -20.00 14.61
C PRO A 52 -4.48 -20.50 13.51
N LEU A 53 -4.27 -19.76 12.41
CA LEU A 53 -3.52 -20.24 11.24
C LEU A 53 -2.01 -20.05 11.38
N ASP A 54 -1.56 -19.04 12.11
CA ASP A 54 -0.15 -18.74 12.45
C ASP A 54 0.79 -18.63 11.21
N TRP A 55 0.24 -18.16 10.07
CA TRP A 55 0.96 -18.04 8.81
C TRP A 55 1.73 -16.70 8.75
N TRP A 56 2.60 -16.47 9.73
CA TRP A 56 3.40 -15.25 9.82
C TRP A 56 4.20 -14.89 8.54
N PRO A 57 4.73 -15.84 7.71
CA PRO A 57 5.43 -15.46 6.48
C PRO A 57 4.50 -14.77 5.47
N LEU A 58 3.20 -15.15 5.47
CA LEU A 58 2.20 -14.55 4.62
C LEU A 58 1.94 -13.09 5.02
N THR A 59 1.91 -12.80 6.31
CA THR A 59 1.79 -11.41 6.79
C THR A 59 2.97 -10.57 6.34
N LEU A 60 4.20 -11.10 6.42
CA LEU A 60 5.40 -10.40 5.93
C LEU A 60 5.34 -10.15 4.42
N ALA A 61 4.88 -11.12 3.63
CA ALA A 61 4.68 -10.95 2.19
C ALA A 61 3.64 -9.86 1.88
N CYS A 62 2.53 -9.82 2.62
CA CYS A 62 1.50 -8.78 2.48
C CYS A 62 2.03 -7.39 2.88
N LEU A 63 2.86 -7.29 3.92
CA LEU A 63 3.53 -6.05 4.30
C LEU A 63 4.54 -5.61 3.24
N ALA A 64 5.32 -6.52 2.67
CA ALA A 64 6.23 -6.21 1.56
C ALA A 64 5.47 -5.70 0.32
N LEU A 65 4.32 -6.32 0.01
CA LEU A 65 3.42 -5.83 -1.05
C LEU A 65 2.88 -4.43 -0.73
N LEU A 66 2.47 -4.17 0.51
CA LEU A 66 2.05 -2.84 0.93
C LEU A 66 3.17 -1.81 0.72
N LEU A 67 4.40 -2.12 1.18
CA LEU A 67 5.55 -1.24 1.00
C LEU A 67 5.80 -0.93 -0.48
N HIS A 68 5.73 -1.94 -1.33
CA HIS A 68 5.85 -1.78 -2.78
C HIS A 68 4.74 -0.85 -3.32
N LEU A 69 3.49 -1.12 -2.99
CA LEU A 69 2.36 -0.27 -3.39
C LEU A 69 2.53 1.18 -2.92
N VAL A 70 2.98 1.40 -1.68
CA VAL A 70 3.19 2.74 -1.12
C VAL A 70 4.34 3.45 -1.82
N SER A 71 5.44 2.75 -2.15
CA SER A 71 6.58 3.34 -2.87
C SER A 71 6.21 3.84 -4.27
N GLU A 72 5.28 3.16 -4.94
CA GLU A 72 4.76 3.55 -6.26
C GLU A 72 3.69 4.65 -6.21
N ALA A 73 3.34 5.14 -5.03
CA ALA A 73 2.35 6.20 -4.92
C ALA A 73 2.89 7.51 -5.52
N SER A 74 2.14 8.11 -6.43
CA SER A 74 2.49 9.39 -7.05
C SER A 74 2.42 10.57 -6.08
N ASN A 75 1.57 10.47 -5.05
CA ASN A 75 1.35 11.53 -4.07
C ASN A 75 1.09 10.95 -2.67
N LEU A 76 1.24 11.82 -1.65
CA LEU A 76 1.04 11.46 -0.25
C LEU A 76 -0.38 10.93 0.03
N ARG A 77 -1.40 11.52 -0.60
CA ARG A 77 -2.79 11.07 -0.43
C ARG A 77 -2.99 9.64 -0.94
N GLY A 78 -2.31 9.30 -2.04
CA GLY A 78 -2.31 7.93 -2.56
C GLY A 78 -1.63 6.93 -1.62
N ALA A 79 -0.48 7.32 -1.03
CA ALA A 79 0.24 6.52 -0.04
C ALA A 79 -0.61 6.27 1.22
N LEU A 80 -1.19 7.34 1.79
CA LEU A 80 -2.09 7.28 2.94
C LEU A 80 -3.31 6.38 2.66
N ALA A 81 -3.93 6.54 1.47
CA ALA A 81 -5.10 5.73 1.10
C ALA A 81 -4.77 4.24 0.99
N ARG A 82 -3.58 3.88 0.45
CA ARG A 82 -3.14 2.48 0.35
C ARG A 82 -2.90 1.88 1.74
N GLY A 83 -2.22 2.61 2.63
CA GLY A 83 -2.04 2.20 4.03
C GLY A 83 -3.36 2.07 4.78
N TYR A 84 -4.30 3.00 4.56
CA TYR A 84 -5.63 2.99 5.18
C TYR A 84 -6.44 1.76 4.78
N TRP A 85 -6.57 1.49 3.48
CA TRP A 85 -7.34 0.33 3.00
C TRP A 85 -6.70 -1.00 3.40
N PHE A 86 -5.37 -1.08 3.44
CA PHE A 86 -4.68 -2.23 4.02
C PHE A 86 -5.06 -2.42 5.49
N GLY A 87 -5.00 -1.35 6.29
CA GLY A 87 -5.38 -1.37 7.71
C GLY A 87 -6.82 -1.81 7.93
N VAL A 88 -7.77 -1.28 7.14
CA VAL A 88 -9.18 -1.69 7.21
C VAL A 88 -9.31 -3.20 6.99
N GLY A 89 -8.70 -3.74 5.92
CA GLY A 89 -8.73 -5.18 5.65
C GLY A 89 -8.13 -6.01 6.79
N HIS A 90 -6.97 -5.59 7.28
CA HIS A 90 -6.26 -6.27 8.37
C HIS A 90 -7.08 -6.31 9.67
N PHE A 91 -7.63 -5.18 10.08
CA PHE A 91 -8.36 -5.08 11.34
C PHE A 91 -9.77 -5.68 11.29
N VAL A 92 -10.48 -5.61 10.15
CA VAL A 92 -11.80 -6.25 10.03
C VAL A 92 -11.71 -7.76 10.27
N VAL A 93 -10.68 -8.41 9.75
CA VAL A 93 -10.48 -9.85 9.98
C VAL A 93 -9.83 -10.10 11.35
N GLY A 94 -8.80 -9.33 11.72
CA GLY A 94 -8.07 -9.51 12.97
C GLY A 94 -8.92 -9.28 14.24
N LEU A 95 -9.93 -8.41 14.16
CA LEU A 95 -10.83 -8.09 15.27
C LEU A 95 -12.14 -8.89 15.28
N ASN A 96 -12.30 -9.85 14.35
CA ASN A 96 -13.51 -10.67 14.25
C ASN A 96 -13.89 -11.37 15.56
N TRP A 97 -12.91 -11.70 16.39
CA TRP A 97 -13.14 -12.29 17.71
C TRP A 97 -14.01 -11.41 18.64
N ILE A 98 -13.96 -10.07 18.47
CA ILE A 98 -14.79 -9.13 19.21
C ILE A 98 -16.28 -9.38 18.90
N ALA A 99 -16.62 -9.56 17.59
CA ALA A 99 -17.99 -9.88 17.21
C ALA A 99 -18.46 -11.21 17.84
N GLY A 100 -17.56 -12.19 17.97
CA GLY A 100 -17.81 -13.43 18.69
C GLY A 100 -18.10 -13.22 20.18
N ALA A 101 -17.36 -12.34 20.85
CA ALA A 101 -17.56 -12.04 22.27
C ALA A 101 -18.96 -11.46 22.56
N PHE A 102 -19.51 -10.65 21.65
CA PHE A 102 -20.86 -10.11 21.77
C PHE A 102 -21.98 -11.19 21.69
N GLN A 103 -21.67 -12.37 21.13
CA GLN A 103 -22.66 -13.46 21.03
C GLN A 103 -22.94 -14.12 22.38
N TYR A 104 -22.05 -13.97 23.35
CA TYR A 104 -22.18 -14.54 24.69
C TYR A 104 -22.84 -13.57 25.68
N GLN A 105 -23.23 -12.37 25.22
CA GLN A 105 -23.92 -11.39 26.09
C GLN A 105 -25.43 -11.37 25.77
N ASP A 106 -26.23 -11.87 26.66
CA ASP A 106 -27.69 -11.95 26.48
C ASP A 106 -28.37 -10.56 26.48
N ALA A 107 -27.73 -9.55 27.07
CA ALA A 107 -28.28 -8.19 27.19
C ALA A 107 -28.10 -7.32 25.94
N MET A 108 -27.30 -7.75 24.93
CA MET A 108 -26.98 -6.93 23.78
C MET A 108 -27.34 -7.61 22.43
N PRO A 109 -27.85 -6.88 21.45
CA PRO A 109 -28.15 -7.44 20.14
C PRO A 109 -26.86 -7.84 19.42
N LYS A 110 -26.84 -9.06 18.87
CA LYS A 110 -25.65 -9.68 18.22
C LYS A 110 -25.07 -8.87 17.04
N TRP A 111 -25.89 -8.09 16.33
CA TRP A 111 -25.46 -7.23 15.24
C TRP A 111 -24.57 -6.07 15.69
N LEU A 112 -24.69 -5.65 16.97
CA LEU A 112 -23.90 -4.55 17.53
C LEU A 112 -22.39 -4.88 17.51
N GLY A 113 -22.02 -6.16 17.72
CA GLY A 113 -20.63 -6.62 17.65
C GLY A 113 -20.01 -6.37 16.27
N TRP A 114 -20.75 -6.59 15.18
CA TRP A 114 -20.26 -6.32 13.84
C TRP A 114 -20.07 -4.82 13.56
N ILE A 115 -20.99 -3.99 14.03
CA ILE A 115 -20.83 -2.53 13.92
C ILE A 115 -19.59 -2.08 14.70
N ALA A 116 -19.40 -2.59 15.92
CA ALA A 116 -18.24 -2.29 16.73
C ALA A 116 -16.92 -2.66 16.02
N VAL A 117 -16.84 -3.85 15.41
CA VAL A 117 -15.67 -4.29 14.62
C VAL A 117 -15.41 -3.37 13.45
N ILE A 118 -16.45 -3.00 12.69
CA ILE A 118 -16.29 -2.12 11.51
C ILE A 118 -15.80 -0.73 11.96
N LEU A 119 -16.45 -0.11 12.93
CA LEU A 119 -16.07 1.22 13.42
C LEU A 119 -14.66 1.23 14.01
N LEU A 120 -14.32 0.21 14.79
CA LEU A 120 -12.99 0.07 15.38
C LEU A 120 -11.93 -0.15 14.30
N SER A 121 -12.21 -0.95 13.28
CA SER A 121 -11.31 -1.19 12.15
C SER A 121 -11.05 0.08 11.34
N LEU A 122 -12.09 0.89 11.09
CA LEU A 122 -11.95 2.18 10.42
C LEU A 122 -11.11 3.16 11.24
N TYR A 123 -11.29 3.18 12.55
CA TYR A 123 -10.47 4.00 13.46
C TYR A 123 -9.01 3.53 13.47
N LEU A 124 -8.78 2.24 13.69
CA LEU A 124 -7.43 1.68 13.76
C LEU A 124 -6.67 1.75 12.43
N ALA A 125 -7.35 1.74 11.29
CA ALA A 125 -6.72 1.87 9.97
C ALA A 125 -5.99 3.21 9.76
N VAL A 126 -6.24 4.21 10.59
CA VAL A 126 -5.50 5.48 10.56
C VAL A 126 -4.02 5.27 10.88
N TYR A 127 -3.67 4.34 11.76
CA TYR A 127 -2.28 4.10 12.17
C TYR A 127 -1.40 3.53 11.05
N PRO A 128 -1.79 2.44 10.35
CA PRO A 128 -1.07 2.00 9.15
C PRO A 128 -1.01 3.07 8.05
N ALA A 129 -2.06 3.88 7.90
CA ALA A 129 -2.04 4.99 6.96
C ALA A 129 -0.96 6.02 7.31
N MET A 130 -0.84 6.39 8.59
CA MET A 130 0.21 7.31 9.06
C MET A 130 1.60 6.72 8.83
N ALA A 131 1.84 5.44 9.19
CA ALA A 131 3.12 4.78 8.96
C ALA A 131 3.48 4.75 7.46
N ALA A 132 2.52 4.44 6.58
CA ALA A 132 2.70 4.48 5.13
C ALA A 132 2.99 5.91 4.61
N GLY A 133 2.30 6.91 5.14
CA GLY A 133 2.54 8.31 4.80
C GLY A 133 3.94 8.80 5.23
N LEU A 134 4.39 8.44 6.41
CA LEU A 134 5.74 8.75 6.92
C LEU A 134 6.82 8.08 6.06
N ALA A 135 6.65 6.78 5.73
CA ALA A 135 7.55 6.06 4.84
C ALA A 135 7.64 6.74 3.46
N TRP A 136 6.50 7.12 2.89
CA TRP A 136 6.47 7.83 1.62
C TRP A 136 7.15 9.20 1.68
N ARG A 137 7.00 9.93 2.78
CA ARG A 137 7.54 11.30 2.93
C ARG A 137 9.05 11.32 3.15
N TRP A 138 9.58 10.38 3.94
CA TRP A 138 10.97 10.39 4.37
C TRP A 138 11.81 9.20 3.91
N GLY A 139 11.18 8.12 3.46
CA GLY A 139 11.88 6.89 3.03
C GLY A 139 12.30 6.89 1.56
N LYS A 140 11.89 7.88 0.75
CA LYS A 140 12.21 7.92 -0.69
C LYS A 140 13.72 8.01 -0.94
N GLY A 141 14.23 7.14 -1.79
CA GLY A 141 15.61 7.15 -2.27
C GLY A 141 16.36 5.83 -2.06
N ARG A 142 16.05 5.06 -1.03
CA ARG A 142 16.66 3.74 -0.78
C ARG A 142 15.61 2.77 -0.22
N PRO A 143 15.52 1.55 -0.75
CA PRO A 143 14.53 0.56 -0.27
C PRO A 143 14.66 0.24 1.22
N SER A 144 15.91 0.15 1.72
CA SER A 144 16.19 -0.09 3.14
C SER A 144 15.71 1.05 4.03
N SER A 145 15.96 2.31 3.64
CA SER A 145 15.49 3.48 4.38
C SER A 145 13.97 3.54 4.41
N PHE A 146 13.32 3.16 3.31
CA PHE A 146 11.85 3.12 3.21
C PHE A 146 11.25 2.12 4.20
N ALA A 147 11.80 0.90 4.25
CA ALA A 147 11.37 -0.14 5.18
C ALA A 147 11.62 0.26 6.65
N LEU A 148 12.78 0.87 6.94
CA LEU A 148 13.12 1.33 8.30
C LEU A 148 12.18 2.46 8.76
N VAL A 149 11.89 3.45 7.91
CA VAL A 149 10.97 4.54 8.25
C VAL A 149 9.55 4.01 8.45
N PHE A 150 9.12 3.04 7.63
CA PHE A 150 7.84 2.37 7.82
C PHE A 150 7.78 1.63 9.15
N ALA A 151 8.80 0.82 9.46
CA ALA A 151 8.88 0.06 10.71
C ALA A 151 8.91 1.00 11.94
N ALA A 152 9.71 2.06 11.89
CA ALA A 152 9.75 3.07 12.95
C ALA A 152 8.39 3.78 13.11
N GLY A 153 7.77 4.18 12.00
CA GLY A 153 6.44 4.77 11.99
C GLY A 153 5.39 3.82 12.58
N TRP A 154 5.48 2.53 12.26
CA TRP A 154 4.60 1.51 12.82
C TRP A 154 4.76 1.39 14.34
N VAL A 155 5.99 1.27 14.84
CA VAL A 155 6.29 1.20 16.29
C VAL A 155 5.78 2.44 17.01
N VAL A 156 6.02 3.64 16.47
CA VAL A 156 5.53 4.89 17.06
C VAL A 156 4.01 4.91 17.12
N THR A 157 3.33 4.51 16.05
CA THR A 157 1.85 4.49 16.02
C THR A 157 1.28 3.44 16.96
N GLU A 158 1.92 2.28 17.12
CA GLU A 158 1.56 1.29 18.15
C GLU A 158 1.70 1.85 19.56
N TYR A 159 2.81 2.53 19.84
CA TYR A 159 3.03 3.16 21.15
C TYR A 159 1.99 4.25 21.44
N LEU A 160 1.58 5.04 20.44
CA LEU A 160 0.53 6.05 20.61
C LEU A 160 -0.87 5.44 20.82
N ARG A 161 -1.06 4.20 20.39
CA ARG A 161 -2.32 3.46 20.55
C ARG A 161 -2.44 2.79 21.92
N ALA A 162 -1.31 2.42 22.54
CA ALA A 162 -1.25 1.71 23.83
C ALA A 162 -1.64 2.62 24.97
#